data_24e7a449aa531e2c7298bf2c119377f4
#
_entry.id   24e7a449aa531e2c7298bf2c119377f4
#
_cell.length_a   1.000
_cell.length_b   1.000
_cell.length_c   1.000
_cell.angle_alpha   90.00
_cell.angle_beta   90.00
_cell.angle_gamma   90.00
#
_symmetry.space_group_name_H-M   'P 1'
#
loop_
_entity.id
_entity.type
_entity.pdbx_description
1 polymer ?
#
loop_
_entity_poly.entity_id
_entity_poly.type
_entity_poly.pdbx_seq_one_letter_code
_entity_poly.pdbx_strand_id
1 'polypeptide(L)'
;MQPQGQTGQVPIVQGNVADPNVEVHWYGDAAKKLLTSGTPGSENTPFSVWSGECDGPFAITFKSKSSMLDLSGLGKVRWVVKTSGFHVVRPVVKLADGTMLVGDHADASVPQLAAREFSFSDVRWIRLDPTRVVTVNGGRGAGPANPNNEIWVVNPDLTKVDEVGFADLMPGSGHGTGGYIHLGTVEVFGKAIPRGTATASNR
;
A
#
# COMPACT_ATOMS: atom_id res chain seq x y z
N MET A 1 21.60 16.45 23.21
CA MET A 1 21.34 16.88 21.83
C MET A 1 19.99 16.29 21.47
N GLN A 2 18.95 17.09 21.39
CA GLN A 2 17.66 16.62 20.87
C GLN A 2 17.82 16.39 19.37
N PRO A 3 17.31 15.28 18.80
CA PRO A 3 17.27 15.13 17.36
C PRO A 3 16.43 16.30 16.82
N GLN A 4 16.93 16.96 15.78
CA GLN A 4 16.16 17.98 15.08
C GLN A 4 14.93 17.29 14.48
N GLY A 5 13.84 17.25 15.26
CA GLY A 5 12.53 16.89 14.79
C GLY A 5 12.17 17.84 13.67
N GLN A 6 11.85 17.31 12.49
CA GLN A 6 11.26 18.12 11.44
C GLN A 6 9.97 18.69 12.02
N THR A 7 9.95 20.00 12.24
CA THR A 7 8.79 20.72 12.74
C THR A 7 7.60 20.44 11.82
N GLY A 8 6.56 19.76 12.35
CA GLY A 8 5.32 19.52 11.63
C GLY A 8 4.99 18.07 11.27
N GLN A 9 5.82 17.10 11.68
CA GLN A 9 5.47 15.69 11.52
C GLN A 9 4.36 15.30 12.50
N VAL A 10 3.25 14.79 11.97
CA VAL A 10 2.12 14.31 12.75
C VAL A 10 1.67 12.94 12.23
N PRO A 11 1.01 12.11 13.05
CA PRO A 11 0.48 10.84 12.59
C PRO A 11 -0.45 11.00 11.40
N ILE A 12 -0.37 10.06 10.46
CA ILE A 12 -1.26 10.03 9.30
C ILE A 12 -2.68 9.71 9.76
N VAL A 13 -3.61 10.53 9.33
CA VAL A 13 -5.06 10.38 9.61
C VAL A 13 -5.87 10.48 8.32
N GLN A 14 -7.14 10.10 8.37
CA GLN A 14 -8.07 10.20 7.24
C GLN A 14 -8.08 11.59 6.59
N GLY A 15 -7.95 12.65 7.38
CA GLY A 15 -7.93 14.04 6.89
C GLY A 15 -6.72 14.40 6.02
N ASN A 16 -5.71 13.54 5.94
CA ASN A 16 -4.56 13.73 5.04
C ASN A 16 -4.80 13.22 3.62
N VAL A 17 -5.91 12.53 3.37
CA VAL A 17 -6.32 12.09 2.02
C VAL A 17 -7.00 13.24 1.31
N ALA A 18 -6.46 13.62 0.15
CA ALA A 18 -6.94 14.77 -0.60
C ALA A 18 -8.35 14.59 -1.18
N ASP A 19 -8.71 13.35 -1.57
CA ASP A 19 -10.05 13.04 -2.09
C ASP A 19 -10.98 12.60 -0.94
N PRO A 20 -12.04 13.36 -0.64
CA PRO A 20 -13.00 13.02 0.43
C PRO A 20 -13.80 11.75 0.14
N ASN A 21 -13.81 11.25 -1.09
CA ASN A 21 -14.45 10.00 -1.48
C ASN A 21 -13.56 8.78 -1.29
N VAL A 22 -12.33 8.97 -0.81
CA VAL A 22 -11.36 7.90 -0.54
C VAL A 22 -11.16 7.74 0.96
N GLU A 23 -11.26 6.52 1.43
CA GLU A 23 -10.89 6.10 2.78
C GLU A 23 -9.47 5.56 2.78
N VAL A 24 -8.73 5.81 3.87
CA VAL A 24 -7.41 5.21 4.10
C VAL A 24 -7.52 4.13 5.17
N HIS A 25 -6.88 2.98 4.91
CA HIS A 25 -6.82 1.86 5.84
C HIS A 25 -5.37 1.53 6.18
N TRP A 26 -5.13 1.16 7.43
CA TRP A 26 -3.82 0.82 7.97
C TRP A 26 -3.77 -0.67 8.34
N TYR A 27 -2.70 -1.34 7.97
CA TYR A 27 -2.45 -2.75 8.24
C TYR A 27 -1.09 -2.94 8.91
N GLY A 28 -1.07 -3.80 9.92
CA GLY A 28 0.09 -3.98 10.80
C GLY A 28 0.22 -2.86 11.86
N ASP A 29 0.76 -3.21 13.02
CA ASP A 29 0.87 -2.25 14.13
C ASP A 29 1.81 -1.09 13.83
N ALA A 30 2.86 -1.32 13.03
CA ALA A 30 3.80 -0.29 12.63
C ALA A 30 3.17 0.81 11.76
N ALA A 31 2.07 0.53 11.05
CA ALA A 31 1.36 1.52 10.26
C ALA A 31 0.85 2.71 11.10
N LYS A 32 0.59 2.50 12.39
CA LYS A 32 0.17 3.56 13.32
C LYS A 32 1.26 4.57 13.64
N LYS A 33 2.53 4.24 13.30
CA LYS A 33 3.71 5.09 13.51
C LYS A 33 4.08 5.91 12.27
N LEU A 34 3.33 5.78 11.19
CA LEU A 34 3.54 6.57 9.98
C LEU A 34 3.21 8.03 10.24
N LEU A 35 4.09 8.90 9.79
CA LEU A 35 4.00 10.34 9.98
C LEU A 35 3.85 11.07 8.63
N THR A 36 3.31 12.28 8.70
CA THR A 36 3.37 13.23 7.58
C THR A 36 4.77 13.79 7.43
N SER A 37 5.17 14.15 6.24
CA SER A 37 6.40 14.86 5.94
C SER A 37 6.16 15.86 4.81
N GLY A 38 6.88 16.97 4.83
CA GLY A 38 6.74 18.01 3.81
C GLY A 38 5.50 18.88 4.00
N THR A 39 5.24 19.70 2.98
CA THR A 39 4.16 20.69 2.99
C THR A 39 3.29 20.56 1.74
N PRO A 40 1.95 20.52 1.87
CA PRO A 40 1.07 20.51 0.70
C PRO A 40 1.35 21.70 -0.23
N GLY A 41 1.47 21.42 -1.53
CA GLY A 41 1.74 22.44 -2.56
C GLY A 41 3.19 22.91 -2.66
N SER A 42 4.10 22.42 -1.83
CA SER A 42 5.53 22.73 -1.94
C SER A 42 6.20 21.84 -2.99
N GLU A 43 6.89 22.45 -3.96
CA GLU A 43 7.71 21.71 -4.94
C GLU A 43 9.00 21.16 -4.32
N ASN A 44 9.60 21.91 -3.40
CA ASN A 44 10.88 21.53 -2.78
C ASN A 44 10.73 20.47 -1.70
N THR A 45 9.64 20.50 -0.96
CA THR A 45 9.32 19.56 0.14
C THR A 45 7.88 19.08 0.01
N PRO A 46 7.57 18.30 -1.02
CA PRO A 46 6.19 17.88 -1.26
C PRO A 46 5.65 17.02 -0.11
N PHE A 47 4.35 17.16 0.15
CA PHE A 47 3.66 16.38 1.16
C PHE A 47 3.78 14.88 0.86
N SER A 48 4.13 14.10 1.86
CA SER A 48 4.33 12.65 1.74
C SER A 48 4.06 11.95 3.07
N VAL A 49 3.82 10.64 2.99
CA VAL A 49 3.89 9.72 4.12
C VAL A 49 5.35 9.37 4.37
N TRP A 50 5.77 9.33 5.62
CA TRP A 50 7.12 8.97 6.04
C TRP A 50 7.10 7.85 7.08
N SER A 51 7.97 6.86 6.91
CA SER A 51 7.99 5.64 7.71
C SER A 51 9.14 5.55 8.72
N GLY A 52 9.90 6.62 8.94
CA GLY A 52 11.13 6.54 9.74
C GLY A 52 10.95 6.08 11.20
N GLU A 53 9.74 6.17 11.76
CA GLU A 53 9.44 5.69 13.12
C GLU A 53 8.86 4.26 13.13
N CYS A 54 8.60 3.67 11.95
CA CYS A 54 8.06 2.32 11.88
C CYS A 54 9.11 1.29 12.30
N ASP A 55 8.75 0.41 13.19
CA ASP A 55 9.61 -0.64 13.76
C ASP A 55 9.23 -2.04 13.28
N GLY A 56 8.34 -2.14 12.32
CA GLY A 56 7.89 -3.39 11.73
C GLY A 56 7.27 -3.20 10.36
N PRO A 57 6.86 -4.29 9.71
CA PRO A 57 6.19 -4.22 8.41
C PRO A 57 4.83 -3.54 8.53
N PHE A 58 4.44 -2.83 7.47
CA PHE A 58 3.16 -2.13 7.39
C PHE A 58 2.62 -2.09 5.97
N ALA A 59 1.31 -1.89 5.85
CA ALA A 59 0.68 -1.50 4.61
C ALA A 59 -0.34 -0.38 4.84
N ILE A 60 -0.50 0.46 3.82
CA ILE A 60 -1.58 1.43 3.71
C ILE A 60 -2.31 1.18 2.41
N THR A 61 -3.63 1.20 2.46
CA THR A 61 -4.47 1.12 1.27
C THR A 61 -5.50 2.24 1.23
N PHE A 62 -5.97 2.49 0.04
CA PHE A 62 -6.98 3.48 -0.29
C PHE A 62 -8.20 2.77 -0.87
N LYS A 63 -9.38 3.12 -0.36
CA LYS A 63 -10.67 2.57 -0.75
C LYS A 63 -11.60 3.67 -1.23
N SER A 64 -12.11 3.55 -2.45
CA SER A 64 -13.18 4.45 -2.88
C SER A 64 -14.50 4.09 -2.18
N LYS A 65 -15.20 5.08 -1.65
CA LYS A 65 -16.51 4.91 -1.00
C LYS A 65 -17.61 4.46 -1.97
N SER A 66 -17.50 4.87 -3.23
CA SER A 66 -18.55 4.68 -4.24
C SER A 66 -18.31 3.52 -5.19
N SER A 67 -17.06 3.08 -5.35
CA SER A 67 -16.71 2.08 -6.36
C SER A 67 -15.63 1.12 -5.89
N MET A 68 -15.59 -0.05 -6.49
CA MET A 68 -14.41 -0.90 -6.63
C MET A 68 -13.69 -0.52 -7.93
N LEU A 69 -12.54 -1.12 -8.17
CA LEU A 69 -11.75 -0.91 -9.37
C LEU A 69 -11.58 -2.23 -10.13
N ASP A 70 -11.78 -2.17 -11.45
CA ASP A 70 -11.28 -3.18 -12.38
C ASP A 70 -9.88 -2.73 -12.82
N LEU A 71 -8.87 -3.45 -12.37
CA LEU A 71 -7.46 -3.23 -12.65
C LEU A 71 -6.90 -4.25 -13.64
N SER A 72 -7.77 -5.08 -14.24
CA SER A 72 -7.37 -5.97 -15.31
C SER A 72 -6.97 -5.19 -16.58
N GLY A 73 -6.20 -5.80 -17.44
CA GLY A 73 -5.79 -5.21 -18.71
C GLY A 73 -4.90 -3.96 -18.54
N LEU A 74 -5.44 -2.77 -18.75
CA LEU A 74 -4.67 -1.51 -18.74
C LEU A 74 -4.59 -0.84 -17.35
N GLY A 75 -4.99 -1.54 -16.30
CA GLY A 75 -4.87 -1.04 -14.92
C GLY A 75 -3.41 -0.74 -14.56
N LYS A 76 -3.16 0.46 -14.01
CA LYS A 76 -1.82 0.89 -13.60
C LYS A 76 -1.86 1.79 -12.37
N VAL A 77 -0.73 1.89 -11.72
CA VAL A 77 -0.50 2.86 -10.65
C VAL A 77 0.69 3.75 -10.99
N ARG A 78 0.59 5.00 -10.58
CA ARG A 78 1.69 5.95 -10.56
C ARG A 78 1.81 6.52 -9.15
N TRP A 79 3.00 6.53 -8.61
CA TRP A 79 3.28 7.15 -7.32
C TRP A 79 4.57 7.94 -7.32
N VAL A 80 4.68 8.87 -6.38
CA VAL A 80 5.92 9.61 -6.13
C VAL A 80 6.56 9.01 -4.89
N VAL A 81 7.75 8.42 -5.05
CA VAL A 81 8.40 7.64 -4.00
C VAL A 81 9.86 8.06 -3.82
N LYS A 82 10.33 7.97 -2.58
CA LYS A 82 11.74 7.97 -2.19
C LYS A 82 11.96 6.85 -1.19
N THR A 83 13.05 6.11 -1.36
CA THR A 83 13.45 5.04 -0.45
C THR A 83 14.89 5.26 0.03
N SER A 84 15.16 4.81 1.24
CA SER A 84 16.47 4.87 1.87
C SER A 84 16.77 3.54 2.56
N GLY A 85 18.05 3.19 2.65
CA GLY A 85 18.48 1.93 3.25
C GLY A 85 17.99 0.73 2.44
N PHE A 86 17.49 -0.28 3.15
CA PHE A 86 16.98 -1.52 2.56
C PHE A 86 15.45 -1.52 2.33
N HIS A 87 14.80 -0.36 2.54
CA HIS A 87 13.35 -0.25 2.43
C HIS A 87 12.88 -0.29 0.98
N VAL A 88 11.74 -0.94 0.77
CA VAL A 88 11.18 -1.22 -0.54
C VAL A 88 9.67 -0.98 -0.52
N VAL A 89 9.19 -0.17 -1.45
CA VAL A 89 7.75 0.04 -1.64
C VAL A 89 7.22 -1.00 -2.63
N ARG A 90 6.20 -1.76 -2.20
CA ARG A 90 5.51 -2.77 -3.00
C ARG A 90 4.04 -2.46 -3.13
N PRO A 91 3.40 -2.76 -4.27
CA PRO A 91 1.96 -2.60 -4.41
C PRO A 91 1.21 -3.63 -3.57
N VAL A 92 0.07 -3.18 -3.04
CA VAL A 92 -0.89 -4.01 -2.33
C VAL A 92 -2.26 -3.81 -2.93
N VAL A 93 -3.00 -4.88 -3.09
CA VAL A 93 -4.42 -4.85 -3.43
C VAL A 93 -5.20 -5.71 -2.46
N LYS A 94 -6.43 -5.29 -2.17
CA LYS A 94 -7.42 -6.11 -1.47
C LYS A 94 -8.57 -6.38 -2.41
N LEU A 95 -8.85 -7.64 -2.63
CA LEU A 95 -9.92 -8.08 -3.51
C LEU A 95 -11.28 -7.94 -2.81
N ALA A 96 -12.36 -8.00 -3.58
CA ALA A 96 -13.73 -7.89 -3.07
C ALA A 96 -14.10 -9.00 -2.07
N ASP A 97 -13.44 -10.16 -2.13
CA ASP A 97 -13.61 -11.28 -1.19
C ASP A 97 -12.83 -11.10 0.13
N GLY A 98 -12.09 -9.99 0.27
CA GLY A 98 -11.25 -9.68 1.42
C GLY A 98 -9.82 -10.22 1.33
N THR A 99 -9.48 -10.98 0.31
CA THR A 99 -8.11 -11.48 0.09
C THR A 99 -7.17 -10.31 -0.14
N MET A 100 -6.10 -10.23 0.64
CA MET A 100 -5.06 -9.21 0.48
C MET A 100 -3.86 -9.80 -0.24
N LEU A 101 -3.35 -9.07 -1.22
CA LEU A 101 -2.21 -9.50 -2.05
C LEU A 101 -1.14 -8.41 -2.06
N VAL A 102 0.12 -8.83 -2.05
CA VAL A 102 1.28 -7.95 -2.27
C VAL A 102 1.96 -8.36 -3.58
N GLY A 103 2.36 -7.36 -4.36
CA GLY A 103 3.02 -7.57 -5.65
C GLY A 103 4.53 -7.69 -5.57
N ASP A 104 5.13 -8.32 -6.57
CA ASP A 104 6.58 -8.46 -6.71
C ASP A 104 7.25 -7.20 -7.29
N HIS A 105 6.49 -6.27 -7.86
CA HIS A 105 7.04 -4.95 -8.20
C HIS A 105 7.63 -4.28 -6.96
N ALA A 106 8.79 -3.66 -7.11
CA ALA A 106 9.55 -3.15 -5.97
C ALA A 106 10.31 -1.87 -6.34
N ASP A 107 9.88 -0.75 -5.75
CA ASP A 107 10.65 0.49 -5.81
C ASP A 107 11.62 0.55 -4.63
N ALA A 108 12.91 0.37 -4.93
CA ALA A 108 14.03 0.43 -3.99
C ALA A 108 15.14 1.32 -4.55
N SER A 109 16.01 1.77 -3.66
CA SER A 109 17.18 2.59 -4.07
C SER A 109 16.78 3.86 -4.86
N VAL A 110 15.71 4.53 -4.42
CA VAL A 110 15.24 5.79 -5.01
C VAL A 110 15.66 6.94 -4.09
N PRO A 111 16.85 7.54 -4.31
CA PRO A 111 17.45 8.48 -3.36
C PRO A 111 16.77 9.85 -3.31
N GLN A 112 15.95 10.17 -4.29
CA GLN A 112 15.18 11.40 -4.39
C GLN A 112 13.72 11.08 -4.70
N LEU A 113 12.79 11.97 -4.34
CA LEU A 113 11.38 11.82 -4.73
C LEU A 113 11.28 11.76 -6.25
N ALA A 114 10.80 10.64 -6.76
CA ALA A 114 10.67 10.37 -8.17
C ALA A 114 9.33 9.70 -8.48
N ALA A 115 8.71 10.10 -9.59
CA ALA A 115 7.53 9.42 -10.10
C ALA A 115 7.91 8.04 -10.64
N ARG A 116 7.16 7.02 -10.25
CA ARG A 116 7.25 5.64 -10.74
C ARG A 116 5.88 5.20 -11.22
N GLU A 117 5.85 4.44 -12.30
CA GLU A 117 4.61 3.91 -12.88
C GLU A 117 4.83 2.46 -13.30
N PHE A 118 3.85 1.60 -13.06
CA PHE A 118 3.83 0.22 -13.51
C PHE A 118 2.40 -0.25 -13.77
N SER A 119 2.26 -1.27 -14.63
CA SER A 119 0.99 -1.94 -14.90
C SER A 119 0.73 -3.06 -13.90
N PHE A 120 -0.52 -3.22 -13.47
CA PHE A 120 -0.90 -4.35 -12.63
C PHE A 120 -0.80 -5.70 -13.36
N SER A 121 -0.90 -5.70 -14.70
CA SER A 121 -0.69 -6.90 -15.53
C SER A 121 0.75 -7.46 -15.45
N ASP A 122 1.72 -6.62 -15.12
CA ASP A 122 3.13 -6.99 -15.06
C ASP A 122 3.55 -7.47 -13.67
N VAL A 123 2.62 -7.43 -12.71
CA VAL A 123 2.85 -7.77 -11.31
C VAL A 123 2.41 -9.21 -11.03
N ARG A 124 3.29 -9.99 -10.43
CA ARG A 124 2.93 -11.27 -9.81
C ARG A 124 2.60 -11.05 -8.34
N TRP A 125 1.65 -11.82 -7.84
CA TRP A 125 1.02 -11.58 -6.56
C TRP A 125 1.25 -12.72 -5.58
N ILE A 126 1.45 -12.38 -4.31
CA ILE A 126 1.53 -13.30 -3.17
C ILE A 126 0.46 -12.91 -2.16
N ARG A 127 -0.13 -13.86 -1.46
CA ARG A 127 -1.07 -13.57 -0.37
C ARG A 127 -0.34 -12.86 0.77
N LEU A 128 -1.01 -11.84 1.32
CA LEU A 128 -0.54 -11.08 2.47
C LEU A 128 -1.48 -11.30 3.66
N ASP A 129 -0.91 -11.60 4.83
CA ASP A 129 -1.65 -11.56 6.10
C ASP A 129 -1.87 -10.09 6.49
N PRO A 130 -3.11 -9.59 6.52
CA PRO A 130 -3.37 -8.17 6.79
C PRO A 130 -3.07 -7.77 8.24
N THR A 131 -3.03 -8.71 9.17
CA THR A 131 -2.77 -8.42 10.59
C THR A 131 -1.29 -8.22 10.86
N ARG A 132 -0.46 -9.12 10.34
CA ARG A 132 0.99 -9.12 10.57
C ARG A 132 1.79 -8.46 9.45
N VAL A 133 1.15 -8.22 8.30
CA VAL A 133 1.78 -7.69 7.07
C VAL A 133 2.98 -8.53 6.66
N VAL A 134 2.77 -9.85 6.60
CA VAL A 134 3.76 -10.82 6.13
C VAL A 134 3.17 -11.66 5.01
N THR A 135 4.02 -12.11 4.09
CA THR A 135 3.59 -13.00 3.03
C THR A 135 3.17 -14.36 3.59
N VAL A 136 2.05 -14.87 3.09
CA VAL A 136 1.54 -16.19 3.47
C VAL A 136 1.95 -17.18 2.39
N ASN A 137 2.84 -18.09 2.76
CA ASN A 137 3.19 -19.21 1.89
C ASN A 137 2.00 -20.16 1.79
N GLY A 138 1.52 -20.46 0.58
CA GLY A 138 0.36 -21.29 0.30
C GLY A 138 0.50 -22.77 0.67
N GLY A 139 1.40 -23.14 1.57
CA GLY A 139 1.85 -24.50 1.72
C GLY A 139 1.82 -25.17 3.09
N ARG A 140 1.32 -24.55 4.16
CA ARG A 140 1.07 -25.30 5.43
C ARG A 140 -0.05 -24.66 6.22
N GLY A 141 -1.30 -25.08 6.00
CA GLY A 141 -2.34 -24.91 7.00
C GLY A 141 -3.67 -24.30 6.59
N ALA A 142 -3.89 -23.86 5.35
CA ALA A 142 -5.20 -23.37 4.93
C ALA A 142 -5.48 -23.68 3.46
N GLY A 143 -6.06 -24.84 3.19
CA GLY A 143 -6.52 -25.25 1.88
C GLY A 143 -5.77 -26.47 1.31
N PRO A 144 -6.26 -27.04 0.20
CA PRO A 144 -5.60 -28.16 -0.46
C PRO A 144 -4.16 -27.74 -0.81
N ALA A 145 -3.20 -28.57 -0.41
CA ALA A 145 -1.79 -28.36 -0.68
C ALA A 145 -1.60 -28.09 -2.18
N ASN A 146 -1.05 -26.93 -2.52
CA ASN A 146 -0.58 -26.69 -3.87
C ASN A 146 0.57 -27.65 -4.12
N PRO A 147 0.44 -28.66 -5.02
CA PRO A 147 1.43 -29.70 -5.22
C PRO A 147 2.79 -29.15 -5.68
N ASN A 148 2.81 -27.92 -6.19
CA ASN A 148 4.02 -27.26 -6.69
C ASN A 148 4.71 -26.37 -5.67
N ASN A 149 4.20 -26.28 -4.41
CA ASN A 149 4.72 -25.37 -3.39
C ASN A 149 4.84 -23.90 -3.86
N GLU A 150 3.97 -23.50 -4.78
CA GLU A 150 3.97 -22.17 -5.36
C GLU A 150 3.45 -21.16 -4.35
N ILE A 151 4.22 -20.13 -4.09
CA ILE A 151 3.82 -18.99 -3.26
C ILE A 151 2.99 -17.97 -4.04
N TRP A 152 3.05 -18.03 -5.37
CA TRP A 152 2.38 -17.12 -6.27
C TRP A 152 0.90 -17.43 -6.43
N VAL A 153 0.08 -16.40 -6.40
CA VAL A 153 -1.33 -16.51 -6.74
C VAL A 153 -1.46 -16.49 -8.26
N VAL A 154 -1.91 -17.60 -8.82
CA VAL A 154 -2.10 -17.74 -10.26
C VAL A 154 -3.39 -17.01 -10.65
N ASN A 155 -3.29 -16.07 -11.61
CA ASN A 155 -4.41 -15.30 -12.17
C ASN A 155 -5.39 -14.73 -11.12
N PRO A 156 -4.93 -13.83 -10.21
CA PRO A 156 -5.84 -13.20 -9.28
C PRO A 156 -6.93 -12.42 -10.03
N ASP A 157 -8.15 -12.46 -9.51
CA ASP A 157 -9.26 -11.71 -10.10
C ASP A 157 -9.13 -10.21 -9.78
N LEU A 158 -8.41 -9.49 -10.62
CA LEU A 158 -8.25 -8.03 -10.50
C LEU A 158 -9.43 -7.24 -11.09
N THR A 159 -10.52 -7.89 -11.50
CA THR A 159 -11.72 -7.19 -12.03
C THR A 159 -12.54 -6.54 -10.91
N LYS A 160 -12.31 -6.93 -9.64
CA LYS A 160 -13.03 -6.39 -8.48
C LYS A 160 -12.07 -6.15 -7.31
N VAL A 161 -11.30 -5.08 -7.41
CA VAL A 161 -10.37 -4.65 -6.37
C VAL A 161 -11.07 -3.64 -5.46
N ASP A 162 -11.12 -3.93 -4.16
CA ASP A 162 -11.75 -3.11 -3.14
C ASP A 162 -10.83 -1.98 -2.65
N GLU A 163 -9.55 -2.30 -2.50
CA GLU A 163 -8.54 -1.37 -2.01
C GLU A 163 -7.23 -1.51 -2.81
N VAL A 164 -6.55 -0.40 -3.01
CA VAL A 164 -5.21 -0.34 -3.62
C VAL A 164 -4.29 0.48 -2.74
N GLY A 165 -3.05 0.04 -2.60
CA GLY A 165 -2.09 0.75 -1.78
C GLY A 165 -0.68 0.21 -1.91
N PHE A 166 0.07 0.35 -0.84
CA PHE A 166 1.47 -0.05 -0.78
C PHE A 166 1.83 -0.66 0.56
N ALA A 167 2.90 -1.45 0.56
CA ALA A 167 3.50 -2.02 1.76
C ALA A 167 5.02 -1.84 1.77
N ASP A 168 5.55 -1.79 2.98
CA ASP A 168 6.94 -2.07 3.29
C ASP A 168 6.98 -3.30 4.19
N LEU A 169 7.61 -4.36 3.70
CA LEU A 169 7.71 -5.63 4.40
C LEU A 169 8.99 -5.76 5.24
N MET A 170 9.81 -4.71 5.26
CA MET A 170 11.02 -4.69 6.07
C MET A 170 10.70 -4.49 7.55
N PRO A 171 11.05 -5.42 8.42
CA PRO A 171 10.90 -5.21 9.86
C PRO A 171 11.94 -4.21 10.38
N GLY A 172 11.51 -3.34 11.28
CA GLY A 172 12.43 -2.50 12.05
C GLY A 172 13.11 -1.41 11.22
N SER A 173 12.37 -0.41 10.77
CA SER A 173 12.97 0.75 10.14
C SER A 173 13.63 1.68 11.13
N GLY A 174 12.97 2.14 12.15
CA GLY A 174 13.48 3.06 13.15
C GLY A 174 14.39 4.18 12.65
N HIS A 175 14.58 5.23 13.40
CA HIS A 175 15.64 6.19 13.09
C HIS A 175 17.02 5.55 13.23
N GLY A 176 17.84 5.63 12.20
CA GLY A 176 19.23 5.21 12.25
C GLY A 176 19.62 4.37 11.05
N THR A 177 19.95 3.10 11.26
CA THR A 177 20.57 2.26 10.23
C THR A 177 19.58 1.59 9.27
N GLY A 178 18.28 1.54 9.62
CA GLY A 178 17.26 0.83 8.84
C GLY A 178 16.85 1.55 7.57
N GLY A 179 16.81 2.88 7.60
CA GLY A 179 16.29 3.70 6.50
C GLY A 179 14.81 4.03 6.66
N TYR A 180 14.19 4.44 5.56
CA TYR A 180 12.79 4.88 5.52
C TYR A 180 12.25 4.91 4.10
N ILE A 181 10.94 5.03 3.98
CA ILE A 181 10.26 5.43 2.74
C ILE A 181 9.60 6.79 2.90
N HIS A 182 9.53 7.54 1.79
CA HIS A 182 8.53 8.58 1.57
C HIS A 182 7.64 8.15 0.43
N LEU A 183 6.34 8.31 0.61
CA LEU A 183 5.37 8.14 -0.46
C LEU A 183 4.47 9.38 -0.53
N GLY A 184 4.53 10.07 -1.63
CA GLY A 184 3.73 11.27 -1.92
C GLY A 184 2.42 10.91 -2.62
N THR A 185 2.19 11.54 -3.78
CA THR A 185 0.98 11.28 -4.58
C THR A 185 0.89 9.83 -5.02
N VAL A 186 -0.30 9.25 -4.91
CA VAL A 186 -0.66 7.93 -5.46
C VAL A 186 -1.85 8.12 -6.40
N GLU A 187 -1.68 7.74 -7.66
CA GLU A 187 -2.70 7.78 -8.69
C GLU A 187 -2.94 6.36 -9.19
N VAL A 188 -4.20 5.93 -9.18
CA VAL A 188 -4.60 4.60 -9.67
C VAL A 188 -5.48 4.77 -10.89
N PHE A 189 -5.08 4.14 -11.98
CA PHE A 189 -5.79 4.15 -13.25
C PHE A 189 -6.44 2.78 -13.46
N GLY A 190 -7.76 2.77 -13.57
CA GLY A 190 -8.55 1.57 -13.74
C GLY A 190 -10.00 1.93 -14.07
N LYS A 191 -10.82 0.93 -14.33
CA LYS A 191 -12.25 1.14 -14.58
C LYS A 191 -13.01 1.10 -13.25
N ALA A 192 -13.74 2.15 -12.94
CA ALA A 192 -14.59 2.19 -11.75
C ALA A 192 -15.80 1.24 -11.93
N ILE A 193 -16.04 0.40 -10.92
CA ILE A 193 -17.20 -0.49 -10.83
C ILE A 193 -18.04 -0.04 -9.65
N PRO A 194 -19.28 0.44 -9.85
CA PRO A 194 -20.13 0.88 -8.74
C PRO A 194 -20.27 -0.20 -7.66
N ARG A 195 -20.18 0.18 -6.40
CA ARG A 195 -20.57 -0.71 -5.31
C ARG A 195 -22.09 -0.91 -5.40
N GLY A 196 -22.54 -2.15 -5.42
CA GLY A 196 -23.95 -2.44 -5.36
C GLY A 196 -24.55 -1.76 -4.13
N THR A 197 -25.56 -0.92 -4.31
CA THR A 197 -26.38 -0.46 -3.20
C THR A 197 -26.99 -1.70 -2.56
N ALA A 198 -26.67 -1.94 -1.29
CA ALA A 198 -27.38 -2.94 -0.50
C ALA A 198 -28.86 -2.54 -0.54
N THR A 199 -29.64 -3.24 -1.35
CA THR A 199 -31.10 -3.09 -1.35
C THR A 199 -31.53 -3.52 0.05
N ALA A 200 -31.94 -2.54 0.88
CA ALA A 200 -32.56 -2.84 2.16
C ALA A 200 -33.78 -3.71 1.86
N SER A 201 -33.64 -5.00 2.11
CA SER A 201 -34.78 -5.93 2.08
C SER A 201 -35.70 -5.54 3.23
N ASN A 202 -36.72 -4.73 2.92
CA ASN A 202 -37.86 -4.58 3.80
C ASN A 202 -38.54 -5.95 3.91
N ARG A 203 -38.38 -6.58 5.07
CA ARG A 203 -39.30 -7.61 5.58
C ARG A 203 -40.06 -7.06 6.74
#